data_018caef925635c93519bf68cddde53d0
#
_entry.id   018caef925635c93519bf68cddde53d0
#
_cell.length_a   1.000
_cell.length_b   1.000
_cell.length_c   1.000
_cell.angle_alpha   90.00
_cell.angle_beta   90.00
_cell.angle_gamma   90.00
#
_symmetry.space_group_name_H-M   'P 1'
#
loop_
_entity.id
_entity.type
_entity.pdbx_description
1 polymer ?
#
loop_
_entity_poly.entity_id
_entity_poly.type
_entity_poly.pdbx_seq_one_letter_code
_entity_poly.pdbx_strand_id
1 'polypeptide(L)'
;MLRAHAPLRIAAALYLVFSANAALGQIPDPGEAAMAMVPEKNLCAGPTAPVAVGAAQWNGWGRDLENTRYQPEPAIRAADVAKLGLKWAFGYQGGTEYGQPTVVDGRLFVTSSAGRVYSLDSKTGCTYWTYDAASGSRTAVIIGELGQAKKAYLPKKLKHTLAHLDIIKAPSAAFFGDDSGTVYALDAQKGTLLWKTQLDTHPLARIVGAPALYNERLYVVMSSTEEAAALNPNYSCCTFRGSVAALDIASGRVLWKTYAVLEEPRPTRQNGSGIQEFGPAGAPVSSTPTIDVKRSALYVATGSSSTGIGQSLTDAVAAFDLGDGKLRWVKQLSRPDGAASSGFTNSPILRTLASGNQVILAGQKSGVVYGLDPDHGGEILWQAKAAESAAGGVAWGPAADHRNLYVAISGSMAQPANKQGSLTALDMKTGIARWQTPAPAPACTWGDRSCSHAQAQAVTVMPGSAFSGSLDGHLRAYSTIDGKILWDFDTAKVFQTLNGVKASGGPLDHGGATIVNGIVYINSGNTLLAFSVDGK
;
A
#
# COMPACT_ATOMS: atom_id res chain seq x y z
N MET A 1 -60.29 -40.20 4.83
CA MET A 1 -59.07 -40.21 4.01
C MET A 1 -58.24 -38.97 4.37
N LEU A 2 -57.36 -39.13 5.36
CA LEU A 2 -56.44 -38.05 5.85
C LEU A 2 -55.16 -38.05 5.03
N ARG A 3 -54.85 -36.95 4.40
CA ARG A 3 -53.51 -36.72 3.81
C ARG A 3 -52.65 -35.98 4.82
N ALA A 4 -51.57 -36.63 5.23
CA ALA A 4 -50.54 -36.07 6.08
C ALA A 4 -49.67 -35.05 5.30
N HIS A 5 -49.54 -33.84 5.83
CA HIS A 5 -48.54 -32.85 5.39
C HIS A 5 -47.22 -33.11 6.11
N ALA A 6 -46.19 -33.39 5.37
CA ALA A 6 -44.82 -33.44 5.88
C ALA A 6 -44.27 -32.00 6.02
N PRO A 7 -43.55 -31.67 7.11
CA PRO A 7 -42.93 -30.35 7.26
C PRO A 7 -41.65 -30.24 6.42
N LEU A 8 -41.63 -29.20 5.64
CA LEU A 8 -40.46 -28.76 4.88
C LEU A 8 -39.33 -28.32 5.86
N ARG A 9 -38.31 -29.11 5.99
CA ARG A 9 -37.12 -28.73 6.74
C ARG A 9 -36.33 -27.69 5.93
N ILE A 10 -36.44 -26.44 6.34
CA ILE A 10 -35.55 -25.36 5.87
C ILE A 10 -34.17 -25.64 6.47
N ALA A 11 -33.24 -26.11 5.65
CA ALA A 11 -31.83 -26.17 5.99
C ALA A 11 -31.31 -24.73 6.01
N ALA A 12 -31.15 -24.17 7.20
CA ALA A 12 -30.42 -22.94 7.40
C ALA A 12 -28.94 -23.24 7.05
N ALA A 13 -28.56 -22.86 5.85
CA ALA A 13 -27.15 -22.80 5.48
C ALA A 13 -26.49 -21.71 6.34
N LEU A 14 -25.76 -22.10 7.38
CA LEU A 14 -24.85 -21.23 8.09
C LEU A 14 -23.77 -20.81 7.10
N TYR A 15 -23.91 -19.64 6.51
CA TYR A 15 -22.83 -18.95 5.84
C TYR A 15 -21.83 -18.49 6.93
N LEU A 16 -20.82 -19.32 7.18
CA LEU A 16 -19.61 -18.90 7.84
C LEU A 16 -18.92 -17.92 6.89
N VAL A 17 -19.22 -16.64 7.08
CA VAL A 17 -18.42 -15.54 6.54
C VAL A 17 -17.09 -15.55 7.29
N PHE A 18 -16.15 -16.36 6.83
CA PHE A 18 -14.75 -16.19 7.23
C PHE A 18 -14.23 -14.99 6.44
N SER A 19 -14.37 -13.81 7.05
CA SER A 19 -13.58 -12.63 6.70
C SER A 19 -12.11 -13.04 6.59
N ALA A 20 -11.43 -12.52 5.58
CA ALA A 20 -9.98 -12.55 5.44
C ALA A 20 -9.30 -11.75 6.59
N ASN A 21 -9.53 -12.18 7.83
CA ASN A 21 -8.90 -11.63 9.05
C ASN A 21 -7.48 -12.17 9.26
N ALA A 22 -6.96 -12.98 8.36
CA ALA A 22 -5.57 -13.45 8.48
C ALA A 22 -4.54 -12.39 8.07
N ALA A 23 -4.97 -11.25 7.48
CA ALA A 23 -4.07 -10.16 7.09
C ALA A 23 -4.30 -8.87 7.89
N LEU A 24 -5.27 -8.84 8.79
CA LEU A 24 -5.36 -7.77 9.79
C LEU A 24 -4.48 -8.22 10.94
N GLY A 25 -3.23 -7.79 10.95
CA GLY A 25 -2.35 -7.94 12.11
C GLY A 25 -3.14 -7.62 13.37
N GLN A 26 -3.05 -8.49 14.38
CA GLN A 26 -3.71 -8.31 15.67
C GLN A 26 -3.57 -6.84 16.08
N ILE A 27 -4.70 -6.17 16.32
CA ILE A 27 -4.69 -4.86 16.96
C ILE A 27 -4.03 -5.11 18.32
N PRO A 28 -2.86 -4.51 18.63
CA PRO A 28 -2.26 -4.66 19.95
C PRO A 28 -3.30 -4.25 20.98
N ASP A 29 -3.46 -5.05 22.03
CA ASP A 29 -4.29 -4.71 23.17
C ASP A 29 -3.83 -3.31 23.67
N PRO A 30 -4.73 -2.32 23.86
CA PRO A 30 -4.35 -1.00 24.38
C PRO A 30 -3.66 -1.03 25.74
N GLY A 31 -3.56 -2.19 26.37
CA GLY A 31 -2.86 -2.42 27.64
C GLY A 31 -1.44 -2.99 27.52
N GLU A 32 -0.95 -3.36 26.35
CA GLU A 32 0.47 -3.67 26.18
C GLU A 32 1.27 -2.37 26.26
N ALA A 33 1.94 -2.17 27.38
CA ALA A 33 2.88 -1.07 27.59
C ALA A 33 3.84 -1.04 26.40
N ALA A 34 3.88 0.04 25.63
CA ALA A 34 4.79 0.21 24.51
C ALA A 34 6.19 -0.19 24.99
N MET A 35 6.71 -1.31 24.48
CA MET A 35 8.05 -1.76 24.86
C MET A 35 9.01 -0.64 24.50
N ALA A 36 9.75 -0.11 25.50
CA ALA A 36 10.71 0.94 25.27
C ALA A 36 11.69 0.49 24.19
N MET A 37 11.70 1.17 23.06
CA MET A 37 12.56 0.85 21.93
C MET A 37 14.02 0.93 22.36
N VAL A 38 14.76 -0.15 22.16
CA VAL A 38 16.19 -0.18 22.49
C VAL A 38 16.95 0.66 21.46
N PRO A 39 17.98 1.44 21.85
CA PRO A 39 18.83 2.16 20.89
C PRO A 39 19.42 1.21 19.84
N GLU A 40 19.47 1.68 18.59
CA GLU A 40 20.04 0.91 17.48
C GLU A 40 21.56 0.78 17.67
N LYS A 41 22.10 -0.42 17.44
CA LYS A 41 23.51 -0.74 17.66
C LYS A 41 24.33 -0.77 16.38
N ASN A 42 23.71 -1.07 15.24
CA ASN A 42 24.37 -1.17 13.94
C ASN A 42 24.46 0.19 13.25
N LEU A 43 25.12 1.15 13.88
CA LEU A 43 25.24 2.51 13.34
C LEU A 43 26.30 2.61 12.24
N CYS A 44 26.01 3.42 11.22
CA CYS A 44 27.00 3.75 10.19
C CYS A 44 28.11 4.64 10.75
N ALA A 45 29.33 4.37 10.32
CA ALA A 45 30.47 5.24 10.65
C ALA A 45 30.52 6.46 9.72
N GLY A 46 30.83 7.64 10.28
CA GLY A 46 31.11 8.86 9.54
C GLY A 46 29.90 9.79 9.31
N PRO A 47 30.16 10.98 8.74
CA PRO A 47 29.13 11.99 8.51
C PRO A 47 28.19 11.56 7.39
N THR A 48 26.91 11.90 7.57
CA THR A 48 25.87 11.61 6.57
C THR A 48 25.82 12.71 5.51
N ALA A 49 25.94 12.33 4.22
CA ALA A 49 25.70 13.27 3.12
C ALA A 49 24.22 13.68 3.02
N PRO A 50 23.91 14.87 2.47
CA PRO A 50 22.55 15.24 2.11
C PRO A 50 21.93 14.19 1.17
N VAL A 51 20.62 14.03 1.22
CA VAL A 51 19.87 13.10 0.36
C VAL A 51 19.29 13.86 -0.82
N ALA A 52 19.68 13.47 -2.04
CA ALA A 52 19.18 14.04 -3.28
C ALA A 52 18.25 13.07 -4.02
N VAL A 53 17.21 13.58 -4.66
CA VAL A 53 16.29 12.75 -5.43
C VAL A 53 16.80 12.63 -6.87
N GLY A 54 17.10 11.41 -7.31
CA GLY A 54 17.62 11.09 -8.66
C GLY A 54 16.73 10.10 -9.43
N ALA A 55 17.03 9.90 -10.73
CA ALA A 55 16.17 9.14 -11.65
C ALA A 55 16.17 7.61 -11.45
N ALA A 56 17.30 7.02 -11.03
CA ALA A 56 17.45 5.55 -10.93
C ALA A 56 17.03 4.96 -9.58
N GLN A 57 16.14 5.63 -8.86
CA GLN A 57 15.78 5.33 -7.49
C GLN A 57 14.39 4.67 -7.42
N TRP A 58 14.04 4.19 -6.23
CA TRP A 58 12.68 3.75 -5.90
C TRP A 58 12.13 4.64 -4.78
N ASN A 59 11.40 5.68 -5.15
CA ASN A 59 10.90 6.67 -4.21
C ASN A 59 9.40 6.49 -3.93
N GLY A 60 9.07 6.02 -2.75
CA GLY A 60 7.69 5.75 -2.34
C GLY A 60 7.15 4.42 -2.84
N TRP A 61 5.82 4.28 -2.85
CA TRP A 61 5.10 3.03 -3.15
C TRP A 61 5.30 2.55 -4.59
N GLY A 62 4.97 3.41 -5.55
CA GLY A 62 4.86 3.04 -6.96
C GLY A 62 6.15 3.22 -7.74
N ARG A 63 7.23 3.74 -7.13
CA ARG A 63 8.47 4.20 -7.74
C ARG A 63 8.32 5.55 -8.47
N ASP A 64 7.23 5.78 -9.16
CA ASP A 64 6.95 6.95 -9.98
C ASP A 64 5.55 7.53 -9.71
N LEU A 65 5.24 8.67 -10.29
CA LEU A 65 3.96 9.36 -10.12
C LEU A 65 2.76 8.56 -10.68
N GLU A 66 3.02 7.65 -11.61
CA GLU A 66 2.04 6.83 -12.31
C GLU A 66 1.79 5.50 -11.59
N ASN A 67 2.49 5.24 -10.47
CA ASN A 67 2.43 4.00 -9.68
C ASN A 67 2.72 2.73 -10.48
N THR A 68 3.63 2.81 -11.46
CA THR A 68 3.88 1.70 -12.39
C THR A 68 4.51 0.48 -11.74
N ARG A 69 5.24 0.65 -10.63
CA ARG A 69 6.03 -0.39 -9.97
C ARG A 69 7.00 -1.09 -10.94
N TYR A 70 7.46 -0.35 -11.93
CA TYR A 70 8.40 -0.80 -12.95
C TYR A 70 9.76 -0.15 -12.75
N GLN A 71 10.81 -0.95 -12.57
CA GLN A 71 12.20 -0.51 -12.52
C GLN A 71 12.87 -0.74 -13.89
N PRO A 72 13.00 0.29 -14.74
CA PRO A 72 13.60 0.13 -16.08
C PRO A 72 15.12 -0.08 -16.02
N GLU A 73 15.78 0.40 -14.96
CA GLU A 73 17.25 0.39 -14.79
C GLU A 73 17.64 -0.32 -13.48
N PRO A 74 17.39 -1.65 -13.36
CA PRO A 74 17.56 -2.38 -12.10
C PRO A 74 19.03 -2.65 -11.76
N ALA A 75 19.96 -2.50 -12.73
CA ALA A 75 21.35 -2.97 -12.67
C ALA A 75 21.46 -4.50 -12.38
N ILE A 76 20.39 -5.26 -12.66
CA ILE A 76 20.32 -6.72 -12.67
C ILE A 76 19.81 -7.15 -14.04
N ARG A 77 20.47 -8.06 -14.71
CA ARG A 77 19.96 -8.65 -15.97
C ARG A 77 19.00 -9.79 -15.63
N ALA A 78 17.98 -10.00 -16.46
CA ALA A 78 17.05 -11.12 -16.30
C ALA A 78 17.75 -12.50 -16.19
N ALA A 79 18.83 -12.70 -16.94
CA ALA A 79 19.64 -13.93 -16.91
C ALA A 79 20.38 -14.16 -15.58
N ASP A 80 20.59 -13.11 -14.78
CA ASP A 80 21.28 -13.22 -13.50
C ASP A 80 20.31 -13.34 -12.30
N VAL A 81 19.01 -13.23 -12.53
CA VAL A 81 17.99 -13.34 -11.47
C VAL A 81 18.06 -14.68 -10.75
N ALA A 82 18.32 -15.78 -11.46
CA ALA A 82 18.48 -17.11 -10.88
C ALA A 82 19.67 -17.22 -9.91
N LYS A 83 20.59 -16.26 -9.92
CA LYS A 83 21.78 -16.22 -9.05
C LYS A 83 21.60 -15.30 -7.83
N LEU A 84 20.40 -14.76 -7.61
CA LEU A 84 20.15 -13.92 -6.44
C LEU A 84 20.35 -14.72 -5.15
N GLY A 85 21.23 -14.21 -4.30
CA GLY A 85 21.52 -14.74 -2.97
C GLY A 85 21.33 -13.67 -1.90
N LEU A 86 21.08 -14.11 -0.67
CA LEU A 86 20.96 -13.19 0.47
C LEU A 86 22.29 -12.47 0.70
N LYS A 87 22.26 -11.14 0.65
CA LYS A 87 23.39 -10.26 0.93
C LYS A 87 23.47 -9.91 2.41
N TRP A 88 22.34 -9.46 2.97
CA TRP A 88 22.20 -9.16 4.39
C TRP A 88 20.74 -9.21 4.85
N ALA A 89 20.55 -9.32 6.16
CA ALA A 89 19.28 -9.23 6.84
C ALA A 89 19.36 -8.21 7.98
N PHE A 90 18.29 -7.43 8.17
CA PHE A 90 18.14 -6.47 9.25
C PHE A 90 16.86 -6.78 10.03
N GLY A 91 16.89 -6.73 11.37
CA GLY A 91 15.76 -7.05 12.22
C GLY A 91 15.03 -5.81 12.72
N TYR A 92 13.72 -5.80 12.63
CA TYR A 92 12.88 -4.75 13.23
C TYR A 92 12.62 -5.03 14.70
N GLN A 93 12.72 -3.98 15.52
CA GLN A 93 12.43 -4.09 16.95
C GLN A 93 10.94 -3.89 17.22
N GLY A 94 10.33 -4.84 17.92
CA GLY A 94 8.99 -4.72 18.47
C GLY A 94 7.82 -4.72 17.47
N GLY A 95 8.07 -5.06 16.21
CA GLY A 95 7.00 -5.04 15.21
C GLY A 95 7.36 -5.77 13.93
N THR A 96 6.38 -5.87 13.05
CA THR A 96 6.52 -6.37 11.68
C THR A 96 6.55 -5.20 10.71
N GLU A 97 6.95 -5.45 9.48
CA GLU A 97 7.02 -4.44 8.44
C GLU A 97 6.07 -4.79 7.29
N TYR A 98 5.24 -3.84 6.93
CA TYR A 98 4.30 -3.96 5.80
C TYR A 98 4.56 -2.93 4.70
N GLY A 99 5.33 -1.89 4.98
CA GLY A 99 5.62 -0.79 4.04
C GLY A 99 6.50 -1.23 2.88
N GLN A 100 6.39 -0.54 1.75
CA GLN A 100 7.33 -0.68 0.64
C GLN A 100 8.67 -0.06 1.05
N PRO A 101 9.81 -0.76 0.97
CA PRO A 101 11.11 -0.13 1.15
C PRO A 101 11.33 0.96 0.10
N THR A 102 11.81 2.12 0.53
CA THR A 102 12.17 3.26 -0.34
C THR A 102 13.67 3.38 -0.40
N VAL A 103 14.24 3.46 -1.61
CA VAL A 103 15.69 3.62 -1.80
C VAL A 103 15.98 4.86 -2.62
N VAL A 104 16.63 5.84 -2.00
CA VAL A 104 16.95 7.14 -2.59
C VAL A 104 18.38 7.51 -2.21
N ASP A 105 19.22 7.81 -3.21
CA ASP A 105 20.60 8.28 -3.05
C ASP A 105 21.46 7.40 -2.13
N GLY A 106 21.36 6.07 -2.32
CA GLY A 106 22.09 5.09 -1.52
C GLY A 106 21.54 4.87 -0.10
N ARG A 107 20.45 5.53 0.28
CA ARG A 107 19.75 5.32 1.55
C ARG A 107 18.47 4.51 1.36
N LEU A 108 18.23 3.64 2.29
CA LEU A 108 17.02 2.85 2.38
C LEU A 108 16.19 3.34 3.57
N PHE A 109 14.93 3.65 3.32
CA PHE A 109 13.97 4.11 4.34
C PHE A 109 12.87 3.08 4.49
N VAL A 110 12.55 2.73 5.73
CA VAL A 110 11.47 1.82 6.09
C VAL A 110 10.76 2.29 7.36
N THR A 111 9.48 1.98 7.43
CA THR A 111 8.62 2.22 8.60
C THR A 111 8.32 0.89 9.28
N SER A 112 7.87 0.86 10.52
CA SER A 112 7.47 -0.37 11.21
C SER A 112 6.11 -0.24 11.91
N SER A 113 5.45 -1.35 12.12
CA SER A 113 4.18 -1.41 12.86
C SER A 113 4.33 -1.02 14.34
N ALA A 114 5.56 -1.01 14.86
CA ALA A 114 5.88 -0.50 16.19
C ALA A 114 6.10 1.03 16.23
N GLY A 115 6.02 1.73 15.07
CA GLY A 115 6.19 3.18 14.96
C GLY A 115 7.63 3.63 14.70
N ARG A 116 8.61 2.74 14.76
CA ARG A 116 9.99 3.13 14.43
C ARG A 116 10.21 3.23 12.93
N VAL A 117 10.78 4.35 12.51
CA VAL A 117 11.24 4.63 11.15
C VAL A 117 12.75 4.54 11.11
N TYR A 118 13.29 3.91 10.09
CA TYR A 118 14.73 3.69 9.92
C TYR A 118 15.23 4.34 8.64
N SER A 119 16.43 4.91 8.69
CA SER A 119 17.24 5.23 7.51
C SER A 119 18.52 4.40 7.57
N LEU A 120 18.67 3.52 6.59
CA LEU A 120 19.80 2.59 6.49
C LEU A 120 20.66 2.92 5.29
N ASP A 121 21.92 2.52 5.31
CA ASP A 121 22.73 2.43 4.11
C ASP A 121 22.24 1.25 3.26
N SER A 122 21.92 1.50 1.99
CA SER A 122 21.31 0.49 1.14
C SER A 122 22.26 -0.68 0.80
N LYS A 123 23.57 -0.48 0.79
CA LYS A 123 24.55 -1.52 0.47
C LYS A 123 24.93 -2.38 1.67
N THR A 124 25.10 -1.75 2.83
CA THR A 124 25.67 -2.38 4.02
C THR A 124 24.61 -2.70 5.09
N GLY A 125 23.42 -2.06 5.04
CA GLY A 125 22.38 -2.21 6.04
C GLY A 125 22.70 -1.56 7.39
N CYS A 126 23.76 -0.76 7.52
CA CYS A 126 23.99 0.01 8.75
C CYS A 126 22.97 1.15 8.88
N THR A 127 22.69 1.59 10.10
CA THR A 127 21.67 2.59 10.42
C THR A 127 22.27 3.98 10.50
N TYR A 128 21.76 4.92 9.71
CA TYR A 128 22.11 6.33 9.84
C TYR A 128 21.35 7.00 10.97
N TRP A 129 20.04 6.75 11.07
CA TRP A 129 19.19 7.27 12.12
C TRP A 129 17.91 6.44 12.28
N THR A 130 17.28 6.60 13.44
CA THR A 130 15.93 6.11 13.73
C THR A 130 15.07 7.25 14.26
N TYR A 131 13.75 7.16 14.05
CA TYR A 131 12.75 8.05 14.63
C TYR A 131 11.57 7.23 15.14
N ASP A 132 11.10 7.49 16.35
CA ASP A 132 9.97 6.80 16.93
C ASP A 132 8.72 7.69 16.79
N ALA A 133 7.80 7.29 15.90
CA ALA A 133 6.50 7.93 15.73
C ALA A 133 5.54 7.52 16.87
N ALA A 134 4.46 8.28 17.02
CA ALA A 134 3.49 8.05 18.09
C ALA A 134 2.64 6.78 17.89
N SER A 135 2.53 6.29 16.66
CA SER A 135 1.78 5.09 16.30
C SER A 135 2.51 4.30 15.23
N GLY A 136 2.13 3.05 15.03
CA GLY A 136 2.63 2.20 13.97
C GLY A 136 2.47 2.84 12.59
N SER A 137 3.36 2.52 11.66
CA SER A 137 3.26 2.97 10.27
C SER A 137 3.44 1.78 9.33
N ARG A 138 2.67 1.79 8.25
CA ARG A 138 2.74 0.81 7.15
C ARG A 138 2.90 1.46 5.79
N THR A 139 3.05 2.78 5.75
CA THR A 139 3.24 3.50 4.49
C THR A 139 4.69 3.42 4.04
N ALA A 140 4.92 3.40 2.72
CA ALA A 140 6.23 3.71 2.19
C ALA A 140 6.60 5.16 2.54
N VAL A 141 7.88 5.39 2.80
CA VAL A 141 8.42 6.74 2.93
C VAL A 141 8.57 7.34 1.53
N ILE A 142 8.21 8.62 1.35
CA ILE A 142 8.55 9.36 0.13
C ILE A 142 9.52 10.48 0.45
N ILE A 143 10.57 10.61 -0.35
CA ILE A 143 11.59 11.66 -0.19
C ILE A 143 11.28 12.80 -1.14
N GLY A 144 11.27 14.02 -0.61
CA GLY A 144 11.08 15.23 -1.39
C GLY A 144 12.11 16.29 -1.08
N GLU A 145 12.54 17.03 -2.10
CA GLU A 145 13.38 18.21 -1.90
C GLU A 145 12.52 19.35 -1.36
N LEU A 146 12.93 19.86 -0.20
CA LEU A 146 12.40 21.12 0.31
C LEU A 146 13.16 22.22 -0.42
N GLY A 147 12.63 22.72 -1.53
CA GLY A 147 13.23 23.84 -2.26
C GLY A 147 13.63 24.94 -1.26
N GLN A 148 14.66 25.74 -1.59
CA GLN A 148 14.94 26.94 -0.79
C GLN A 148 13.62 27.70 -0.67
N ALA A 149 13.07 27.78 0.54
CA ALA A 149 11.82 28.47 0.78
C ALA A 149 11.87 29.80 0.02
N LYS A 150 11.09 29.91 -1.05
CA LYS A 150 10.93 31.18 -1.77
C LYS A 150 10.58 32.14 -0.65
N LYS A 151 11.47 33.12 -0.36
CA LYS A 151 11.26 34.11 0.68
C LYS A 151 9.82 34.58 0.54
N ALA A 152 8.91 34.01 1.35
CA ALA A 152 7.51 34.37 1.31
C ALA A 152 7.50 35.90 1.38
N TYR A 153 6.75 36.54 0.52
CA TYR A 153 6.63 37.99 0.49
C TYR A 153 5.98 38.41 1.80
N LEU A 154 6.79 38.46 2.85
CA LEU A 154 6.36 38.88 4.19
C LEU A 154 6.32 40.39 4.20
N PRO A 155 5.18 40.99 4.59
CA PRO A 155 5.09 42.42 4.80
C PRO A 155 6.25 42.90 5.69
N LYS A 156 6.88 44.02 5.33
CA LYS A 156 8.06 44.55 6.04
C LYS A 156 7.94 44.62 7.57
N LYS A 157 6.73 44.80 8.10
CA LYS A 157 6.42 44.80 9.55
C LYS A 157 6.57 43.42 10.24
N LEU A 158 6.46 42.30 9.50
CA LEU A 158 6.55 40.96 10.08
C LEU A 158 7.99 40.39 10.06
N LYS A 159 8.89 41.02 9.31
CA LYS A 159 10.28 40.54 9.16
C LYS A 159 11.07 40.54 10.48
N HIS A 160 10.77 41.46 11.39
CA HIS A 160 11.48 41.55 12.68
C HIS A 160 10.97 40.54 13.73
N THR A 161 9.70 40.17 13.68
CA THR A 161 9.10 39.20 14.63
C THR A 161 9.39 37.75 14.25
N LEU A 162 9.71 37.49 12.97
CA LEU A 162 9.94 36.14 12.43
C LEU A 162 11.42 35.81 12.20
N ALA A 163 12.34 36.67 12.62
CA ALA A 163 13.78 36.42 12.55
C ALA A 163 14.25 35.20 13.40
N HIS A 164 13.40 34.70 14.29
CA HIS A 164 13.64 33.51 15.12
C HIS A 164 12.86 32.26 14.65
N LEU A 165 12.05 32.34 13.59
CA LEU A 165 11.55 31.13 12.96
C LEU A 165 12.72 30.52 12.20
N ASP A 166 13.26 29.43 12.74
CA ASP A 166 14.21 28.60 12.02
C ASP A 166 13.57 28.18 10.70
N ILE A 167 14.01 28.84 9.61
CA ILE A 167 13.68 28.41 8.24
C ILE A 167 14.16 26.97 8.18
N ILE A 168 13.27 26.05 7.81
CA ILE A 168 13.59 24.63 7.62
C ILE A 168 14.88 24.55 6.82
N LYS A 169 15.97 24.17 7.48
CA LYS A 169 17.31 24.12 6.87
C LYS A 169 17.62 22.76 6.22
N ALA A 170 16.63 21.84 6.22
CA ALA A 170 16.81 20.55 5.62
C ALA A 170 16.70 20.65 4.09
N PRO A 171 17.65 20.14 3.31
CA PRO A 171 17.59 20.16 1.86
C PRO A 171 16.49 19.22 1.32
N SER A 172 16.18 18.14 2.06
CA SER A 172 15.19 17.13 1.72
C SER A 172 14.48 16.60 2.96
N ALA A 173 13.24 16.16 2.78
CA ALA A 173 12.43 15.57 3.85
C ALA A 173 11.94 14.17 3.48
N ALA A 174 11.78 13.34 4.51
CA ALA A 174 11.17 12.04 4.48
C ALA A 174 9.72 12.16 5.00
N PHE A 175 8.73 11.85 4.15
CA PHE A 175 7.32 11.94 4.50
C PHE A 175 6.71 10.55 4.62
N PHE A 176 5.88 10.34 5.62
CA PHE A 176 5.11 9.11 5.84
C PHE A 176 3.85 9.39 6.66
N GLY A 177 2.94 8.43 6.69
CA GLY A 177 1.73 8.47 7.52
C GLY A 177 1.72 7.33 8.53
N ASP A 178 0.97 7.49 9.61
CA ASP A 178 0.84 6.48 10.65
C ASP A 178 -0.60 5.92 10.80
N ASP A 179 -0.73 4.91 11.66
CA ASP A 179 -1.99 4.23 11.97
C ASP A 179 -2.91 5.05 12.89
N SER A 180 -2.54 6.29 13.26
CA SER A 180 -3.40 7.25 13.95
C SER A 180 -3.91 8.39 13.06
N GLY A 181 -3.62 8.33 11.75
CA GLY A 181 -4.03 9.36 10.80
C GLY A 181 -3.15 10.61 10.82
N THR A 182 -1.92 10.51 11.32
CA THR A 182 -0.94 11.59 11.36
C THR A 182 0.07 11.46 10.24
N VAL A 183 0.37 12.58 9.57
CA VAL A 183 1.44 12.72 8.58
C VAL A 183 2.64 13.34 9.22
N TYR A 184 3.83 12.84 8.91
CA TYR A 184 5.10 13.31 9.42
C TYR A 184 6.01 13.77 8.28
N ALA A 185 6.82 14.78 8.55
CA ALA A 185 8.00 15.14 7.77
C ALA A 185 9.22 15.13 8.68
N LEU A 186 10.22 14.37 8.32
CA LEU A 186 11.52 14.33 9.00
C LEU A 186 12.60 14.89 8.08
N ASP A 187 13.63 15.51 8.63
CA ASP A 187 14.87 15.77 7.91
C ASP A 187 15.42 14.44 7.36
N ALA A 188 15.47 14.27 6.05
CA ALA A 188 15.88 13.00 5.44
C ALA A 188 17.31 12.60 5.78
N GLN A 189 18.18 13.57 6.05
CA GLN A 189 19.58 13.34 6.44
C GLN A 189 19.73 12.94 7.90
N LYS A 190 18.97 13.58 8.81
CA LYS A 190 19.19 13.50 10.27
C LYS A 190 18.10 12.74 11.04
N GLY A 191 16.92 12.53 10.44
CA GLY A 191 15.78 11.91 11.10
C GLY A 191 15.07 12.81 12.12
N THR A 192 15.41 14.11 12.21
CA THR A 192 14.74 15.03 13.13
C THR A 192 13.40 15.48 12.59
N LEU A 193 12.41 15.60 13.47
CA LEU A 193 11.07 16.05 13.11
C LEU A 193 11.10 17.50 12.59
N LEU A 194 10.54 17.72 11.41
CA LEU A 194 10.32 19.04 10.83
C LEU A 194 8.90 19.52 11.15
N TRP A 195 7.90 18.69 10.84
CA TRP A 195 6.51 18.92 11.19
C TRP A 195 5.72 17.61 11.24
N LYS A 196 4.56 17.64 11.89
CA LYS A 196 3.55 16.59 11.84
C LYS A 196 2.16 17.21 11.80
N THR A 197 1.22 16.55 11.10
CA THR A 197 -0.15 17.03 10.92
C THR A 197 -1.14 15.89 11.09
N GLN A 198 -2.06 16.02 12.05
CA GLN A 198 -3.19 15.12 12.22
C GLN A 198 -4.23 15.44 11.15
N LEU A 199 -4.52 14.48 10.25
CA LEU A 199 -5.48 14.67 9.16
C LEU A 199 -6.90 14.25 9.52
N ASP A 200 -7.05 13.29 10.42
CA ASP A 200 -8.35 12.82 10.88
C ASP A 200 -8.30 12.46 12.36
N THR A 201 -9.38 12.77 13.09
CA THR A 201 -9.49 12.52 14.54
C THR A 201 -10.41 11.36 14.86
N HIS A 202 -10.97 10.68 13.83
CA HIS A 202 -11.76 9.49 14.04
C HIS A 202 -10.88 8.39 14.67
N PRO A 203 -11.29 7.72 15.77
CA PRO A 203 -10.42 6.82 16.54
C PRO A 203 -9.91 5.61 15.74
N LEU A 204 -10.61 5.25 14.68
CA LEU A 204 -10.23 4.13 13.80
C LEU A 204 -9.63 4.60 12.46
N ALA A 205 -9.40 5.92 12.30
CA ALA A 205 -8.74 6.46 11.11
C ALA A 205 -7.27 6.03 11.06
N ARG A 206 -6.77 5.76 9.84
CA ARG A 206 -5.36 5.43 9.59
C ARG A 206 -4.93 5.86 8.20
N ILE A 207 -3.64 6.04 8.02
CA ILE A 207 -3.03 6.24 6.71
C ILE A 207 -2.41 4.90 6.28
N VAL A 208 -2.98 4.30 5.22
CA VAL A 208 -2.53 3.02 4.65
C VAL A 208 -1.80 3.24 3.33
N GLY A 209 -2.38 4.03 2.42
CA GLY A 209 -1.75 4.44 1.18
C GLY A 209 -0.56 5.36 1.46
N ALA A 210 0.57 5.09 0.84
CA ALA A 210 1.72 5.98 0.95
C ALA A 210 1.41 7.37 0.38
N PRO A 211 1.95 8.44 0.93
CA PRO A 211 1.83 9.76 0.35
C PRO A 211 2.42 9.81 -1.08
N ALA A 212 1.84 10.63 -1.94
CA ALA A 212 2.39 10.97 -3.25
C ALA A 212 2.85 12.44 -3.26
N LEU A 213 3.98 12.71 -3.89
CA LEU A 213 4.58 14.04 -3.90
C LEU A 213 4.65 14.60 -5.32
N TYR A 214 4.07 15.77 -5.52
CA TYR A 214 4.18 16.49 -6.78
C TYR A 214 4.03 18.00 -6.57
N ASN A 215 4.91 18.79 -7.18
CA ASN A 215 4.87 20.25 -7.23
C ASN A 215 4.68 20.90 -5.84
N GLU A 216 5.58 20.61 -4.90
CA GLU A 216 5.59 21.14 -3.52
C GLU A 216 4.33 20.78 -2.71
N ARG A 217 3.56 19.75 -3.14
CA ARG A 217 2.38 19.26 -2.46
C ARG A 217 2.49 17.77 -2.16
N LEU A 218 2.10 17.42 -0.94
CA LEU A 218 1.99 16.04 -0.51
C LEU A 218 0.51 15.64 -0.52
N TYR A 219 0.18 14.64 -1.34
CA TYR A 219 -1.18 14.10 -1.44
C TYR A 219 -1.29 12.87 -0.55
N VAL A 220 -2.25 12.88 0.36
CA VAL A 220 -2.44 11.84 1.38
C VAL A 220 -3.88 11.37 1.37
N VAL A 221 -4.07 10.08 1.61
CA VAL A 221 -5.37 9.42 1.63
C VAL A 221 -5.68 8.86 3.01
N MET A 222 -6.97 8.82 3.36
CA MET A 222 -7.43 8.33 4.64
C MET A 222 -8.22 7.04 4.50
N SER A 223 -7.85 6.06 5.29
CA SER A 223 -8.52 4.78 5.47
C SER A 223 -8.92 4.59 6.95
N SER A 224 -9.56 3.47 7.27
CA SER A 224 -9.89 3.12 8.66
C SER A 224 -9.94 1.61 8.86
N THR A 225 -10.05 1.20 10.12
CA THR A 225 -10.42 -0.16 10.53
C THR A 225 -11.89 -0.28 10.92
N GLU A 226 -12.72 0.71 10.62
CA GLU A 226 -14.12 0.72 11.04
C GLU A 226 -14.92 -0.44 10.45
N GLU A 227 -14.59 -0.88 9.21
CA GLU A 227 -15.21 -2.07 8.60
C GLU A 227 -15.01 -3.32 9.47
N ALA A 228 -13.83 -3.50 10.05
CA ALA A 228 -13.57 -4.61 10.97
C ALA A 228 -14.26 -4.41 12.33
N ALA A 229 -14.29 -3.19 12.86
CA ALA A 229 -15.00 -2.87 14.10
C ALA A 229 -16.51 -3.09 13.97
N ALA A 230 -17.08 -2.88 12.79
CA ALA A 230 -18.49 -3.10 12.46
C ALA A 230 -18.93 -4.56 12.61
N LEU A 231 -17.99 -5.52 12.62
CA LEU A 231 -18.30 -6.93 12.89
C LEU A 231 -18.66 -7.18 14.36
N ASN A 232 -18.33 -6.26 15.28
CA ASN A 232 -18.74 -6.32 16.66
C ASN A 232 -20.17 -5.75 16.80
N PRO A 233 -21.17 -6.53 17.21
CA PRO A 233 -22.55 -6.06 17.33
C PRO A 233 -22.75 -4.97 18.40
N ASN A 234 -21.77 -4.76 19.28
CA ASN A 234 -21.80 -3.71 20.30
C ASN A 234 -21.09 -2.41 19.82
N TYR A 235 -20.52 -2.39 18.62
CA TYR A 235 -19.94 -1.18 18.06
C TYR A 235 -21.02 -0.30 17.42
N SER A 236 -21.03 0.98 17.76
CA SER A 236 -21.95 1.97 17.19
C SER A 236 -21.45 2.41 15.80
N CYS A 237 -21.74 1.57 14.83
CA CYS A 237 -21.27 1.71 13.45
C CYS A 237 -22.17 2.64 12.63
N CYS A 238 -21.73 3.41 11.66
CA CYS A 238 -20.37 3.75 11.26
C CYS A 238 -20.33 5.25 10.98
N THR A 239 -19.19 5.88 11.27
CA THR A 239 -19.07 7.34 11.12
C THR A 239 -17.83 7.78 10.35
N PHE A 240 -16.93 6.87 10.02
CA PHE A 240 -15.75 7.18 9.23
C PHE A 240 -16.10 7.51 7.78
N ARG A 241 -15.43 8.52 7.25
CA ARG A 241 -15.49 8.90 5.82
C ARG A 241 -14.09 8.89 5.23
N GLY A 242 -13.84 8.04 4.22
CA GLY A 242 -12.61 8.10 3.42
C GLY A 242 -12.38 9.49 2.88
N SER A 243 -11.14 9.92 2.73
CA SER A 243 -10.83 11.24 2.21
C SER A 243 -9.48 11.30 1.50
N VAL A 244 -9.31 12.33 0.69
CA VAL A 244 -8.07 12.71 0.02
C VAL A 244 -7.73 14.13 0.46
N ALA A 245 -6.46 14.40 0.75
CA ALA A 245 -5.99 15.72 1.16
C ALA A 245 -4.68 16.09 0.44
N ALA A 246 -4.45 17.38 0.24
CA ALA A 246 -3.16 17.93 -0.14
C ALA A 246 -2.60 18.80 0.97
N LEU A 247 -1.30 18.62 1.25
CA LEU A 247 -0.56 19.39 2.24
C LEU A 247 0.59 20.13 1.54
N ASP A 248 0.92 21.28 2.07
CA ASP A 248 2.15 22.00 1.74
C ASP A 248 3.35 21.25 2.34
N ILE A 249 4.35 20.89 1.53
CA ILE A 249 5.48 20.05 1.99
C ILE A 249 6.39 20.74 3.00
N ALA A 250 6.47 22.08 2.96
CA ALA A 250 7.36 22.82 3.84
C ALA A 250 6.77 23.03 5.24
N SER A 251 5.45 23.13 5.34
CA SER A 251 4.77 23.48 6.60
C SER A 251 3.82 22.40 7.15
N GLY A 252 3.46 21.42 6.35
CA GLY A 252 2.44 20.43 6.69
C GLY A 252 1.01 20.99 6.74
N ARG A 253 0.81 22.25 6.32
CA ARG A 253 -0.51 22.88 6.30
C ARG A 253 -1.41 22.21 5.27
N VAL A 254 -2.61 21.82 5.68
CA VAL A 254 -3.63 21.29 4.77
C VAL A 254 -4.07 22.39 3.81
N LEU A 255 -3.90 22.16 2.51
CA LEU A 255 -4.32 23.06 1.44
C LEU A 255 -5.78 22.83 1.06
N TRP A 256 -6.17 21.55 0.99
CA TRP A 256 -7.54 21.10 0.79
C TRP A 256 -7.71 19.66 1.31
N LYS A 257 -8.95 19.30 1.67
CA LYS A 257 -9.37 17.92 2.02
C LYS A 257 -10.74 17.66 1.43
N THR A 258 -10.91 16.56 0.71
CA THR A 258 -12.17 16.14 0.09
C THR A 258 -12.56 14.75 0.59
N TYR A 259 -13.78 14.61 1.08
CA TYR A 259 -14.33 13.34 1.56
C TYR A 259 -14.88 12.49 0.41
N ALA A 260 -14.67 11.17 0.48
CA ALA A 260 -15.26 10.20 -0.44
C ALA A 260 -16.74 9.92 -0.14
N VAL A 261 -17.18 10.12 1.09
CA VAL A 261 -18.60 10.16 1.48
C VAL A 261 -18.93 11.62 1.73
N LEU A 262 -19.73 12.23 0.84
CA LEU A 262 -19.98 13.68 0.87
C LEU A 262 -20.88 14.10 2.04
N GLU A 263 -21.86 13.28 2.37
CA GLU A 263 -22.79 13.54 3.47
C GLU A 263 -22.15 13.17 4.82
N GLU A 264 -22.48 13.94 5.86
CA GLU A 264 -22.10 13.58 7.22
C GLU A 264 -22.96 12.45 7.74
N PRO A 265 -22.36 11.44 8.43
CA PRO A 265 -23.11 10.35 9.04
C PRO A 265 -24.14 10.86 10.04
N ARG A 266 -25.35 10.32 9.94
CA ARG A 266 -26.48 10.63 10.85
C ARG A 266 -27.01 9.33 11.46
N PRO A 267 -27.69 9.39 12.61
CA PRO A 267 -28.39 8.23 13.16
C PRO A 267 -29.34 7.62 12.13
N THR A 268 -29.28 6.31 11.94
CA THR A 268 -30.14 5.56 10.99
C THR A 268 -31.10 4.67 11.73
N ARG A 269 -30.65 3.51 12.16
CA ARG A 269 -31.46 2.49 12.85
C ARG A 269 -30.72 1.94 14.06
N GLN A 270 -31.38 1.18 14.88
CA GLN A 270 -30.75 0.33 15.87
C GLN A 270 -30.48 -1.05 15.26
N ASN A 271 -29.34 -1.66 15.57
CA ASN A 271 -29.03 -3.03 15.17
C ASN A 271 -29.77 -4.05 16.05
N GLY A 272 -29.58 -5.36 15.79
CA GLY A 272 -30.20 -6.43 16.53
C GLY A 272 -29.87 -6.48 18.04
N SER A 273 -28.83 -5.77 18.48
CA SER A 273 -28.45 -5.62 19.90
C SER A 273 -28.92 -4.30 20.52
N GLY A 274 -29.75 -3.52 19.82
CA GLY A 274 -30.26 -2.23 20.28
C GLY A 274 -29.24 -1.07 20.20
N ILE A 275 -28.09 -1.26 19.54
CA ILE A 275 -27.06 -0.24 19.40
C ILE A 275 -27.39 0.67 18.21
N GLN A 276 -27.28 1.98 18.42
CA GLN A 276 -27.52 2.98 17.37
C GLN A 276 -26.49 2.85 16.24
N GLU A 277 -26.97 2.72 15.01
CA GLU A 277 -26.16 2.77 13.78
C GLU A 277 -26.24 4.17 13.15
N PHE A 278 -25.19 4.52 12.41
CA PHE A 278 -25.04 5.79 11.71
C PHE A 278 -24.73 5.55 10.24
N GLY A 279 -24.94 6.56 9.41
CA GLY A 279 -24.59 6.53 7.98
C GLY A 279 -25.06 7.78 7.24
N PRO A 280 -24.60 7.96 5.99
CA PRO A 280 -23.69 7.09 5.23
C PRO A 280 -22.25 7.16 5.74
N ALA A 281 -21.48 6.06 5.63
CA ALA A 281 -20.09 5.98 6.04
C ALA A 281 -19.32 4.95 5.19
N GLY A 282 -17.98 5.01 5.25
CA GLY A 282 -17.09 4.09 4.55
C GLY A 282 -16.29 4.77 3.44
N ALA A 283 -16.21 4.12 2.28
CA ALA A 283 -15.35 4.50 1.16
C ALA A 283 -13.89 4.78 1.58
N PRO A 284 -13.24 3.89 2.37
CA PRO A 284 -11.87 4.09 2.77
C PRO A 284 -10.98 4.20 1.52
N VAL A 285 -9.98 5.09 1.55
CA VAL A 285 -8.98 5.21 0.50
C VAL A 285 -7.68 4.65 1.03
N SER A 286 -7.35 3.42 0.61
CA SER A 286 -6.14 2.71 1.04
C SER A 286 -5.04 2.71 -0.03
N SER A 287 -5.37 3.17 -1.23
CA SER A 287 -4.48 3.22 -2.39
C SER A 287 -3.59 4.46 -2.35
N THR A 288 -2.31 4.30 -2.69
CA THR A 288 -1.45 5.47 -2.93
C THR A 288 -1.98 6.27 -4.12
N PRO A 289 -2.10 7.60 -4.01
CA PRO A 289 -2.58 8.43 -5.10
C PRO A 289 -1.70 8.33 -6.35
N THR A 290 -2.32 8.29 -7.52
CA THR A 290 -1.64 8.34 -8.82
C THR A 290 -1.75 9.74 -9.40
N ILE A 291 -0.64 10.33 -9.80
CA ILE A 291 -0.58 11.70 -10.30
C ILE A 291 -0.55 11.70 -11.83
N ASP A 292 -1.53 12.33 -12.44
CA ASP A 292 -1.56 12.63 -13.87
C ASP A 292 -1.18 14.10 -14.11
N VAL A 293 0.07 14.29 -14.44
CA VAL A 293 0.61 15.64 -14.71
C VAL A 293 -0.05 16.26 -15.94
N LYS A 294 -0.32 15.46 -16.98
CA LYS A 294 -0.92 15.94 -18.25
C LYS A 294 -2.30 16.55 -18.02
N ARG A 295 -3.12 15.91 -17.16
CA ARG A 295 -4.50 16.35 -16.89
C ARG A 295 -4.60 17.18 -15.61
N SER A 296 -3.51 17.41 -14.88
CA SER A 296 -3.53 17.97 -13.52
C SER A 296 -4.53 17.24 -12.61
N ALA A 297 -4.56 15.92 -12.68
CA ALA A 297 -5.50 15.06 -11.99
C ALA A 297 -4.80 14.11 -11.01
N LEU A 298 -5.51 13.77 -9.96
CA LEU A 298 -5.14 12.76 -8.97
C LEU A 298 -6.14 11.62 -9.07
N TYR A 299 -5.67 10.39 -9.27
CA TYR A 299 -6.52 9.20 -9.28
C TYR A 299 -6.38 8.43 -7.98
N VAL A 300 -7.50 8.01 -7.41
CA VAL A 300 -7.56 7.08 -6.27
C VAL A 300 -8.59 5.99 -6.53
N ALA A 301 -8.42 4.87 -5.85
CA ALA A 301 -9.42 3.81 -5.80
C ALA A 301 -9.96 3.69 -4.38
N THR A 302 -11.27 3.46 -4.25
CA THR A 302 -11.97 3.51 -2.97
C THR A 302 -12.50 2.14 -2.56
N GLY A 303 -12.58 1.92 -1.26
CA GLY A 303 -13.24 0.75 -0.67
C GLY A 303 -14.76 0.87 -0.67
N SER A 304 -15.39 -0.11 -0.06
CA SER A 304 -16.84 -0.27 -0.02
C SER A 304 -17.50 0.67 1.01
N SER A 305 -18.83 0.76 0.96
CA SER A 305 -19.64 1.35 2.01
C SER A 305 -19.58 0.47 3.27
N SER A 306 -19.45 1.10 4.43
CA SER A 306 -19.52 0.41 5.73
C SER A 306 -20.96 0.25 6.25
N THR A 307 -21.95 0.88 5.61
CA THR A 307 -23.33 0.98 6.12
C THR A 307 -24.39 0.38 5.21
N GLY A 308 -24.01 -0.14 4.03
CA GLY A 308 -24.95 -0.58 3.00
C GLY A 308 -25.73 0.57 2.34
N ILE A 309 -25.50 1.83 2.75
CA ILE A 309 -26.07 3.00 2.09
C ILE A 309 -25.15 3.35 0.91
N GLY A 310 -25.69 3.21 -0.30
CA GLY A 310 -24.94 3.43 -1.52
C GLY A 310 -24.45 4.87 -1.65
N GLN A 311 -23.19 5.03 -2.02
CA GLN A 311 -22.54 6.31 -2.33
C GLN A 311 -21.78 6.17 -3.65
N SER A 312 -21.78 7.19 -4.48
CA SER A 312 -21.13 7.14 -5.81
C SER A 312 -19.63 6.87 -5.78
N LEU A 313 -18.98 7.26 -4.68
CA LEU A 313 -17.54 7.09 -4.46
C LEU A 313 -17.19 5.82 -3.67
N THR A 314 -18.10 4.85 -3.51
CA THR A 314 -17.78 3.52 -2.99
C THR A 314 -17.47 2.56 -4.14
N ASP A 315 -16.52 1.65 -3.95
CA ASP A 315 -16.12 0.64 -4.96
C ASP A 315 -15.79 1.29 -6.32
N ALA A 316 -15.06 2.39 -6.30
CA ALA A 316 -14.90 3.27 -7.45
C ALA A 316 -13.43 3.63 -7.71
N VAL A 317 -13.16 4.04 -8.93
CA VAL A 317 -11.99 4.85 -9.28
C VAL A 317 -12.46 6.28 -9.50
N ALA A 318 -11.78 7.23 -8.90
CA ALA A 318 -12.15 8.64 -8.93
C ALA A 318 -10.96 9.53 -9.31
N ALA A 319 -11.25 10.62 -10.01
CA ALA A 319 -10.30 11.67 -10.35
C ALA A 319 -10.62 12.95 -9.60
N PHE A 320 -9.62 13.51 -8.94
CA PHE A 320 -9.69 14.81 -8.28
C PHE A 320 -8.75 15.81 -8.94
N ASP A 321 -9.09 17.09 -8.86
CA ASP A 321 -8.21 18.17 -9.29
C ASP A 321 -7.01 18.28 -8.34
N LEU A 322 -5.78 18.34 -8.88
CA LEU A 322 -4.56 18.49 -8.07
C LEU A 322 -4.50 19.84 -7.33
N GLY A 323 -5.11 20.87 -7.89
CA GLY A 323 -5.04 22.22 -7.36
C GLY A 323 -5.94 22.47 -6.16
N ASP A 324 -7.22 22.05 -6.25
CA ASP A 324 -8.26 22.37 -5.27
C ASP A 324 -9.03 21.17 -4.71
N GLY A 325 -8.70 19.95 -5.15
CA GLY A 325 -9.30 18.71 -4.66
C GLY A 325 -10.74 18.47 -5.11
N LYS A 326 -11.26 19.24 -6.07
CA LYS A 326 -12.61 19.00 -6.58
C LYS A 326 -12.69 17.68 -7.33
N LEU A 327 -13.77 16.94 -7.12
CA LEU A 327 -14.08 15.75 -7.89
C LEU A 327 -14.29 16.12 -9.36
N ARG A 328 -13.52 15.54 -10.26
CA ARG A 328 -13.66 15.72 -11.72
C ARG A 328 -14.59 14.69 -12.33
N TRP A 329 -14.39 13.42 -11.94
CA TRP A 329 -15.24 12.31 -12.33
C TRP A 329 -15.09 11.15 -11.34
N VAL A 330 -16.08 10.27 -11.34
CA VAL A 330 -16.08 9.01 -10.61
C VAL A 330 -16.63 7.91 -11.49
N LYS A 331 -15.97 6.75 -11.49
CA LYS A 331 -16.45 5.52 -12.11
C LYS A 331 -16.64 4.46 -11.04
N GLN A 332 -17.87 4.26 -10.63
CA GLN A 332 -18.26 3.16 -9.75
C GLN A 332 -18.23 1.84 -10.53
N LEU A 333 -17.54 0.82 -9.99
CA LEU A 333 -17.25 -0.43 -10.69
C LEU A 333 -17.92 -1.65 -10.04
N SER A 334 -18.72 -1.43 -9.02
CA SER A 334 -19.61 -2.42 -8.39
C SER A 334 -20.92 -1.77 -8.02
N ARG A 335 -21.95 -2.60 -7.81
CA ARG A 335 -23.23 -2.08 -7.32
C ARG A 335 -23.12 -1.72 -5.83
N PRO A 336 -23.77 -0.64 -5.39
CA PRO A 336 -23.73 -0.19 -3.99
C PRO A 336 -24.43 -1.14 -3.01
N ASP A 337 -25.19 -2.10 -3.49
CA ASP A 337 -26.07 -3.01 -2.73
C ASP A 337 -25.35 -4.16 -2.01
N GLY A 338 -24.03 -4.12 -1.97
CA GLY A 338 -23.23 -4.65 -0.87
C GLY A 338 -23.20 -6.16 -0.66
N ALA A 339 -23.41 -6.97 -1.66
CA ALA A 339 -23.20 -8.40 -1.55
C ALA A 339 -21.73 -8.76 -1.78
N ALA A 340 -20.91 -8.72 -0.78
CA ALA A 340 -19.48 -8.94 -0.71
C ALA A 340 -18.64 -7.69 -1.05
N SER A 341 -17.74 -7.33 -0.13
CA SER A 341 -16.77 -6.23 -0.29
C SER A 341 -15.97 -6.40 -1.58
N SER A 342 -16.34 -5.67 -2.62
CA SER A 342 -15.66 -5.65 -3.91
C SER A 342 -14.81 -4.39 -4.12
N GLY A 343 -14.54 -3.66 -3.05
CA GLY A 343 -13.74 -2.45 -3.07
C GLY A 343 -12.32 -2.64 -3.58
N PHE A 344 -11.64 -1.52 -3.68
CA PHE A 344 -10.23 -1.47 -4.08
C PHE A 344 -9.33 -1.21 -2.87
N THR A 345 -8.16 -1.84 -2.86
CA THR A 345 -7.09 -1.57 -1.89
C THR A 345 -5.79 -1.15 -2.58
N ASN A 346 -5.69 -1.40 -3.88
CA ASN A 346 -4.50 -1.09 -4.67
C ASN A 346 -4.58 0.27 -5.38
N SER A 347 -3.42 0.81 -5.70
CA SER A 347 -3.29 2.07 -6.42
C SER A 347 -3.67 1.88 -7.90
N PRO A 348 -4.47 2.78 -8.49
CA PRO A 348 -4.58 2.85 -9.94
C PRO A 348 -3.21 3.05 -10.57
N ILE A 349 -2.98 2.49 -11.75
CA ILE A 349 -1.75 2.69 -12.51
C ILE A 349 -2.10 3.47 -13.77
N LEU A 350 -1.38 4.56 -14.03
CA LEU A 350 -1.52 5.31 -15.29
C LEU A 350 -0.43 4.85 -16.28
N ARG A 351 -0.81 4.45 -17.49
CA ARG A 351 0.15 4.06 -18.52
C ARG A 351 -0.16 4.68 -19.86
N THR A 352 0.92 5.02 -20.58
CA THR A 352 0.84 5.42 -21.99
C THR A 352 1.02 4.18 -22.87
N LEU A 353 0.04 3.91 -23.72
CA LEU A 353 0.06 2.82 -24.70
C LEU A 353 0.93 3.18 -25.89
N ALA A 354 1.31 2.19 -26.70
CA ALA A 354 2.07 2.41 -27.93
C ALA A 354 1.38 3.33 -28.94
N SER A 355 0.04 3.47 -28.85
CA SER A 355 -0.74 4.43 -29.66
C SER A 355 -0.58 5.89 -29.22
N GLY A 356 0.04 6.17 -28.09
CA GLY A 356 0.08 7.48 -27.45
C GLY A 356 -1.10 7.78 -26.52
N ASN A 357 -2.17 6.99 -26.57
CA ASN A 357 -3.30 7.09 -25.63
C ASN A 357 -2.89 6.60 -24.25
N GLN A 358 -3.55 7.11 -23.21
CA GLN A 358 -3.33 6.65 -21.86
C GLN A 358 -4.48 5.78 -21.34
N VAL A 359 -4.17 4.88 -20.43
CA VAL A 359 -5.12 3.99 -19.77
C VAL A 359 -4.85 4.00 -18.26
N ILE A 360 -5.91 4.03 -17.46
CA ILE A 360 -5.86 3.78 -16.02
C ILE A 360 -6.17 2.31 -15.81
N LEU A 361 -5.27 1.61 -15.12
CA LEU A 361 -5.38 0.19 -14.79
C LEU A 361 -5.71 0.04 -13.31
N ALA A 362 -6.79 -0.67 -12.99
CA ALA A 362 -7.23 -0.88 -11.61
C ALA A 362 -7.69 -2.32 -11.39
N GLY A 363 -7.17 -2.95 -10.33
CA GLY A 363 -7.56 -4.30 -9.92
C GLY A 363 -8.49 -4.25 -8.70
N GLN A 364 -9.54 -5.07 -8.70
CA GLN A 364 -10.56 -5.10 -7.67
C GLN A 364 -10.46 -6.36 -6.80
N LYS A 365 -10.89 -6.29 -5.55
CA LYS A 365 -10.97 -7.47 -4.66
C LYS A 365 -11.85 -8.59 -5.20
N SER A 366 -12.76 -8.29 -6.14
CA SER A 366 -13.54 -9.29 -6.87
C SER A 366 -12.73 -10.15 -7.85
N GLY A 367 -11.47 -9.81 -8.10
CA GLY A 367 -10.62 -10.43 -9.12
C GLY A 367 -10.82 -9.88 -10.53
N VAL A 368 -11.64 -8.86 -10.69
CA VAL A 368 -11.81 -8.15 -11.97
C VAL A 368 -10.76 -7.04 -12.07
N VAL A 369 -10.16 -6.91 -13.24
CA VAL A 369 -9.22 -5.85 -13.59
C VAL A 369 -9.83 -5.01 -14.70
N TYR A 370 -9.68 -3.69 -14.58
CA TYR A 370 -10.26 -2.72 -15.50
C TYR A 370 -9.18 -1.89 -16.18
N GLY A 371 -9.37 -1.63 -17.47
CA GLY A 371 -8.70 -0.56 -18.20
C GLY A 371 -9.71 0.57 -18.42
N LEU A 372 -9.43 1.76 -17.92
CA LEU A 372 -10.32 2.91 -17.94
C LEU A 372 -9.72 4.05 -18.77
N ASP A 373 -10.57 4.81 -19.45
CA ASP A 373 -10.18 5.97 -20.25
C ASP A 373 -10.11 7.24 -19.38
N PRO A 374 -8.92 7.82 -19.15
CA PRO A 374 -8.79 9.03 -18.35
C PRO A 374 -9.37 10.29 -19.04
N ASP A 375 -9.52 10.29 -20.37
CA ASP A 375 -10.03 11.43 -21.16
C ASP A 375 -11.57 11.45 -21.23
N HIS A 376 -12.22 10.27 -21.01
CA HIS A 376 -13.68 10.12 -21.10
C HIS A 376 -14.29 9.70 -19.75
N GLY A 377 -13.93 10.38 -18.66
CA GLY A 377 -14.58 10.19 -17.35
C GLY A 377 -14.42 8.80 -16.73
N GLY A 378 -13.36 8.09 -17.07
CA GLY A 378 -13.14 6.72 -16.59
C GLY A 378 -14.00 5.67 -17.29
N GLU A 379 -14.44 5.89 -18.54
CA GLU A 379 -15.14 4.86 -19.31
C GLU A 379 -14.32 3.57 -19.38
N ILE A 380 -15.02 2.43 -19.31
CA ILE A 380 -14.38 1.11 -19.34
C ILE A 380 -13.98 0.82 -20.80
N LEU A 381 -12.68 0.81 -21.06
CA LEU A 381 -12.11 0.36 -22.34
C LEU A 381 -12.16 -1.16 -22.45
N TRP A 382 -11.85 -1.82 -21.35
CA TRP A 382 -11.92 -3.27 -21.21
C TRP A 382 -12.00 -3.67 -19.74
N GLN A 383 -12.48 -4.89 -19.50
CA GLN A 383 -12.43 -5.56 -18.21
C GLN A 383 -11.99 -7.01 -18.40
N ALA A 384 -11.21 -7.53 -17.48
CA ALA A 384 -10.72 -8.90 -17.48
C ALA A 384 -10.93 -9.55 -16.13
N LYS A 385 -11.42 -10.79 -16.11
CA LYS A 385 -11.55 -11.58 -14.90
C LYS A 385 -10.25 -12.36 -14.69
N ALA A 386 -9.40 -11.87 -13.78
CA ALA A 386 -8.11 -12.49 -13.46
C ALA A 386 -8.24 -13.63 -12.43
N ALA A 387 -9.36 -13.69 -11.69
CA ALA A 387 -9.69 -14.76 -10.75
C ALA A 387 -11.17 -15.14 -10.81
N GLU A 388 -11.48 -16.41 -10.51
CA GLU A 388 -12.87 -16.91 -10.48
C GLU A 388 -13.59 -16.66 -9.14
N SER A 389 -12.94 -16.08 -8.14
CA SER A 389 -13.46 -15.95 -6.79
C SER A 389 -13.83 -14.51 -6.44
N ALA A 390 -14.96 -14.34 -5.78
CA ALA A 390 -15.41 -13.06 -5.21
C ALA A 390 -14.64 -12.67 -3.93
N ALA A 391 -13.81 -13.55 -3.37
CA ALA A 391 -13.04 -13.29 -2.16
C ALA A 391 -11.55 -13.49 -2.44
N GLY A 392 -10.74 -12.47 -2.25
CA GLY A 392 -9.30 -12.53 -2.37
C GLY A 392 -8.74 -12.32 -3.79
N GLY A 393 -9.32 -11.43 -4.59
CA GLY A 393 -8.82 -11.10 -5.93
C GLY A 393 -7.51 -10.30 -5.91
N VAL A 394 -7.52 -9.08 -6.45
CA VAL A 394 -6.33 -8.22 -6.48
C VAL A 394 -6.23 -7.46 -5.16
N ALA A 395 -5.20 -7.76 -4.37
CA ALA A 395 -5.02 -7.17 -3.04
C ALA A 395 -4.23 -5.84 -3.11
N TRP A 396 -2.90 -5.89 -3.08
CA TRP A 396 -2.10 -4.69 -2.83
C TRP A 396 -1.58 -3.97 -4.06
N GLY A 397 -1.45 -4.63 -5.18
CA GLY A 397 -1.17 -3.89 -6.38
C GLY A 397 -0.51 -4.68 -7.50
N PRO A 398 -1.02 -4.47 -8.71
CA PRO A 398 -0.35 -4.89 -9.93
C PRO A 398 0.89 -4.02 -10.20
N ALA A 399 1.69 -4.44 -11.17
CA ALA A 399 2.77 -3.66 -11.77
C ALA A 399 2.63 -3.64 -13.29
N ALA A 400 3.08 -2.58 -13.95
CA ALA A 400 2.94 -2.44 -15.39
C ALA A 400 4.26 -2.02 -16.05
N ASP A 401 4.76 -2.83 -16.98
CA ASP A 401 5.86 -2.45 -17.87
C ASP A 401 5.35 -1.64 -19.09
N HIS A 402 6.02 -1.70 -20.22
CA HIS A 402 5.60 -1.00 -21.43
C HIS A 402 4.48 -1.71 -22.23
N ARG A 403 4.15 -2.97 -21.90
CA ARG A 403 3.22 -3.83 -22.67
C ARG A 403 2.17 -4.50 -21.81
N ASN A 404 2.57 -4.97 -20.64
CA ASN A 404 1.78 -5.86 -19.82
C ASN A 404 1.51 -5.28 -18.44
N LEU A 405 0.36 -5.65 -17.91
CA LEU A 405 0.00 -5.51 -16.51
C LEU A 405 0.17 -6.88 -15.84
N TYR A 406 0.96 -6.93 -14.78
CA TYR A 406 1.21 -8.13 -13.98
C TYR A 406 0.35 -8.09 -12.73
N VAL A 407 -0.56 -9.03 -12.60
CA VAL A 407 -1.59 -9.06 -11.55
C VAL A 407 -1.39 -10.29 -10.67
N ALA A 408 -1.10 -10.05 -9.41
CA ALA A 408 -1.06 -11.10 -8.40
C ALA A 408 -2.46 -11.32 -7.82
N ILE A 409 -2.88 -12.57 -7.74
CA ILE A 409 -4.17 -12.99 -7.21
C ILE A 409 -3.97 -13.65 -5.87
N SER A 410 -4.61 -13.10 -4.83
CA SER A 410 -4.53 -13.66 -3.50
C SER A 410 -5.38 -14.93 -3.33
N GLY A 411 -6.47 -15.07 -4.09
CA GLY A 411 -7.34 -16.23 -3.99
C GLY A 411 -8.08 -16.31 -2.64
N SER A 412 -9.05 -17.22 -2.55
CA SER A 412 -9.78 -17.51 -1.31
C SER A 412 -9.37 -18.87 -0.76
N MET A 413 -9.14 -18.96 0.55
CA MET A 413 -8.92 -20.25 1.24
C MET A 413 -10.11 -21.23 1.13
N ALA A 414 -11.30 -20.74 0.75
CA ALA A 414 -12.46 -21.57 0.44
C ALA A 414 -12.37 -22.27 -0.93
N GLN A 415 -11.38 -21.92 -1.76
CA GLN A 415 -11.15 -22.51 -3.06
C GLN A 415 -10.22 -23.74 -2.96
N PRO A 416 -10.35 -24.73 -3.88
CA PRO A 416 -9.35 -25.78 -4.00
C PRO A 416 -7.94 -25.21 -4.16
N ALA A 417 -6.96 -25.85 -3.54
CA ALA A 417 -5.58 -25.37 -3.50
C ALA A 417 -5.03 -24.96 -4.89
N ASN A 418 -5.33 -25.69 -5.93
CA ASN A 418 -4.91 -25.41 -7.31
C ASN A 418 -5.56 -24.18 -7.96
N LYS A 419 -6.53 -23.54 -7.28
CA LYS A 419 -7.20 -22.29 -7.70
C LYS A 419 -6.89 -21.11 -6.79
N GLN A 420 -6.06 -21.29 -5.80
CA GLN A 420 -5.63 -20.25 -4.86
C GLN A 420 -4.32 -19.64 -5.36
N GLY A 421 -4.34 -18.34 -5.62
CA GLY A 421 -3.14 -17.61 -6.00
C GLY A 421 -2.62 -17.89 -7.42
N SER A 422 -2.24 -16.84 -8.08
CA SER A 422 -1.56 -16.90 -9.38
C SER A 422 -0.91 -15.55 -9.68
N LEU A 423 0.06 -15.54 -10.57
CA LEU A 423 0.52 -14.34 -11.26
C LEU A 423 0.07 -14.40 -12.71
N THR A 424 -0.59 -13.34 -13.17
CA THR A 424 -1.14 -13.24 -14.52
C THR A 424 -0.58 -12.02 -15.23
N ALA A 425 -0.11 -12.15 -16.46
CA ALA A 425 0.21 -11.03 -17.32
C ALA A 425 -0.95 -10.75 -18.26
N LEU A 426 -1.47 -9.53 -18.22
CA LEU A 426 -2.52 -9.03 -19.10
C LEU A 426 -1.92 -8.04 -20.10
N ASP A 427 -2.34 -8.10 -21.36
CA ASP A 427 -2.07 -7.06 -22.32
C ASP A 427 -2.79 -5.76 -21.90
N MET A 428 -2.06 -4.67 -21.70
CA MET A 428 -2.63 -3.41 -21.16
C MET A 428 -3.65 -2.76 -22.09
N LYS A 429 -3.57 -3.00 -23.40
CA LYS A 429 -4.49 -2.41 -24.38
C LYS A 429 -5.84 -3.13 -24.42
N THR A 430 -5.85 -4.45 -24.20
CA THR A 430 -7.01 -5.30 -24.46
C THR A 430 -7.53 -6.05 -23.23
N GLY A 431 -6.74 -6.14 -22.15
CA GLY A 431 -7.05 -6.97 -21.00
C GLY A 431 -6.89 -8.49 -21.24
N ILE A 432 -6.46 -8.91 -22.42
CA ILE A 432 -6.30 -10.33 -22.75
C ILE A 432 -5.09 -10.90 -22.01
N ALA A 433 -5.28 -12.04 -21.34
CA ALA A 433 -4.20 -12.74 -20.67
C ALA A 433 -3.16 -13.25 -21.67
N ARG A 434 -1.90 -12.92 -21.44
CA ARG A 434 -0.75 -13.42 -22.19
C ARG A 434 -0.29 -14.76 -21.62
N TRP A 435 -0.22 -14.85 -20.32
CA TRP A 435 0.06 -16.05 -19.56
C TRP A 435 -0.51 -15.93 -18.14
N GLN A 436 -0.74 -17.06 -17.50
CA GLN A 436 -1.09 -17.19 -16.10
C GLN A 436 -0.30 -18.34 -15.49
N THR A 437 0.39 -18.07 -14.39
CA THR A 437 1.15 -19.07 -13.64
C THR A 437 0.50 -19.26 -12.27
N PRO A 438 -0.09 -20.43 -12.00
CA PRO A 438 -0.57 -20.78 -10.67
C PRO A 438 0.56 -20.74 -9.65
N ALA A 439 0.26 -20.34 -8.43
CA ALA A 439 1.23 -20.44 -7.35
C ALA A 439 1.57 -21.91 -7.08
N PRO A 440 2.85 -22.24 -6.82
CA PRO A 440 3.25 -23.58 -6.38
C PRO A 440 2.54 -24.01 -5.09
N ALA A 441 2.54 -25.29 -4.78
CA ALA A 441 2.02 -25.79 -3.50
C ALA A 441 2.72 -25.10 -2.31
N PRO A 442 1.98 -24.68 -1.25
CA PRO A 442 2.59 -23.97 -0.13
C PRO A 442 3.56 -24.88 0.59
N ALA A 443 4.74 -24.31 0.89
CA ALA A 443 5.83 -25.05 1.52
C ALA A 443 6.01 -24.72 3.01
N CYS A 444 5.14 -23.90 3.60
CA CYS A 444 5.27 -23.48 5.00
C CYS A 444 5.05 -24.62 5.98
N THR A 445 5.89 -24.64 7.01
CA THR A 445 5.86 -25.63 8.09
C THR A 445 5.14 -25.15 9.35
N TRP A 446 4.83 -23.85 9.45
CA TRP A 446 3.99 -23.32 10.53
C TRP A 446 2.54 -23.70 10.27
N GLY A 447 1.97 -24.47 11.17
CA GLY A 447 0.64 -25.09 11.03
C GLY A 447 -0.54 -24.15 11.26
N ASP A 448 -0.41 -22.85 11.04
CA ASP A 448 -1.52 -21.91 11.16
C ASP A 448 -2.22 -21.69 9.80
N ARG A 449 -3.46 -21.16 9.87
CA ARG A 449 -4.33 -20.93 8.72
C ARG A 449 -3.83 -19.81 7.79
N SER A 450 -2.73 -19.13 8.12
CA SER A 450 -2.15 -18.05 7.29
C SER A 450 -1.31 -18.61 6.14
N CYS A 451 -0.83 -19.84 6.25
CA CYS A 451 -0.10 -20.50 5.18
C CYS A 451 -1.00 -20.82 3.99
N SER A 452 -0.79 -20.16 2.87
CA SER A 452 -1.56 -20.40 1.66
C SER A 452 -0.78 -20.01 0.39
N HIS A 453 -1.28 -20.46 -0.76
CA HIS A 453 -0.77 -20.09 -2.09
C HIS A 453 -1.07 -18.64 -2.48
N ALA A 454 -1.83 -17.89 -1.67
CA ALA A 454 -2.25 -16.55 -2.02
C ALA A 454 -1.06 -15.67 -2.33
N GLN A 455 -1.03 -15.10 -3.53
CA GLN A 455 -0.06 -14.07 -3.90
C GLN A 455 -0.63 -12.70 -3.50
N ALA A 456 -0.45 -12.36 -2.23
CA ALA A 456 -1.05 -11.17 -1.63
C ALA A 456 -0.18 -9.92 -1.78
N GLN A 457 1.14 -10.08 -1.94
CA GLN A 457 2.08 -8.98 -2.01
C GLN A 457 1.97 -8.20 -3.32
N ALA A 458 2.26 -6.90 -3.26
CA ALA A 458 2.32 -6.07 -4.45
C ALA A 458 3.45 -6.53 -5.40
N VAL A 459 3.11 -6.59 -6.69
CA VAL A 459 4.05 -7.01 -7.74
C VAL A 459 5.08 -5.92 -8.01
N THR A 460 6.30 -6.30 -8.32
CA THR A 460 7.34 -5.40 -8.83
C THR A 460 7.88 -5.98 -10.13
N VAL A 461 8.05 -5.14 -11.15
CA VAL A 461 8.54 -5.59 -12.45
C VAL A 461 9.80 -4.84 -12.88
N MET A 462 10.70 -5.56 -13.52
CA MET A 462 11.89 -5.04 -14.20
C MET A 462 11.99 -5.69 -15.60
N PRO A 463 12.90 -5.22 -16.49
CA PRO A 463 13.09 -5.87 -17.78
C PRO A 463 13.35 -7.37 -17.65
N GLY A 464 12.44 -8.19 -18.17
CA GLY A 464 12.53 -9.65 -18.22
C GLY A 464 12.06 -10.39 -16.96
N SER A 465 11.75 -9.71 -15.84
CA SER A 465 11.34 -10.39 -14.60
C SER A 465 10.28 -9.64 -13.82
N ALA A 466 9.31 -10.36 -13.26
CA ALA A 466 8.30 -9.87 -12.33
C ALA A 466 8.45 -10.58 -10.98
N PHE A 467 8.51 -9.82 -9.89
CA PHE A 467 8.64 -10.35 -8.52
C PHE A 467 7.27 -10.32 -7.83
N SER A 468 6.91 -11.42 -7.20
CA SER A 468 5.67 -11.56 -6.42
C SER A 468 5.92 -12.43 -5.20
N GLY A 469 5.44 -11.99 -4.06
CA GLY A 469 5.48 -12.73 -2.81
C GLY A 469 4.14 -13.37 -2.48
N SER A 470 4.17 -14.44 -1.72
CA SER A 470 2.99 -15.21 -1.32
C SER A 470 2.93 -15.47 0.18
N LEU A 471 1.73 -15.81 0.67
CA LEU A 471 1.50 -16.06 2.10
C LEU A 471 2.17 -17.33 2.61
N ASP A 472 2.77 -18.16 1.74
CA ASP A 472 3.67 -19.24 2.13
C ASP A 472 5.10 -18.76 2.47
N GLY A 473 5.35 -17.44 2.43
CA GLY A 473 6.64 -16.83 2.73
C GLY A 473 7.64 -16.88 1.59
N HIS A 474 7.25 -17.32 0.40
CA HIS A 474 8.13 -17.38 -0.76
C HIS A 474 8.09 -16.11 -1.60
N LEU A 475 9.25 -15.52 -1.84
CA LEU A 475 9.44 -14.50 -2.87
C LEU A 475 9.89 -15.16 -4.15
N ARG A 476 9.11 -14.97 -5.23
CA ARG A 476 9.38 -15.58 -6.53
C ARG A 476 9.61 -14.54 -7.61
N ALA A 477 10.55 -14.81 -8.51
CA ALA A 477 10.72 -14.04 -9.73
C ALA A 477 10.24 -14.87 -10.93
N TYR A 478 9.42 -14.24 -11.78
CA TYR A 478 8.78 -14.86 -12.93
C TYR A 478 9.29 -14.21 -14.22
N SER A 479 9.47 -14.99 -15.26
CA SER A 479 9.75 -14.49 -16.62
C SER A 479 8.56 -13.63 -17.12
N THR A 480 8.83 -12.43 -17.59
CA THR A 480 7.80 -11.57 -18.19
C THR A 480 7.30 -12.08 -19.54
N ILE A 481 8.03 -13.03 -20.16
CA ILE A 481 7.72 -13.58 -21.48
C ILE A 481 6.67 -14.68 -21.40
N ASP A 482 6.86 -15.64 -20.49
CA ASP A 482 6.08 -16.88 -20.44
C ASP A 482 5.63 -17.28 -19.01
N GLY A 483 5.92 -16.45 -17.99
CA GLY A 483 5.52 -16.67 -16.61
C GLY A 483 6.27 -17.79 -15.87
N LYS A 484 7.32 -18.36 -16.46
CA LYS A 484 8.12 -19.37 -15.76
C LYS A 484 8.81 -18.78 -14.54
N ILE A 485 8.86 -19.56 -13.44
CA ILE A 485 9.60 -19.18 -12.25
C ILE A 485 11.11 -19.26 -12.57
N LEU A 486 11.78 -18.13 -12.43
CA LEU A 486 13.22 -17.97 -12.66
C LEU A 486 14.01 -18.14 -11.37
N TRP A 487 13.40 -17.80 -10.23
CA TRP A 487 14.00 -17.82 -8.90
C TRP A 487 12.91 -17.93 -7.84
N ASP A 488 13.20 -18.66 -6.77
CA ASP A 488 12.30 -18.87 -5.64
C ASP A 488 13.12 -18.89 -4.36
N PHE A 489 12.73 -18.09 -3.36
CA PHE A 489 13.42 -18.00 -2.09
C PHE A 489 12.41 -18.04 -0.94
N ASP A 490 12.60 -19.01 -0.04
CA ASP A 490 11.86 -19.10 1.21
C ASP A 490 12.39 -18.03 2.19
N THR A 491 11.55 -17.04 2.49
CA THR A 491 11.86 -16.00 3.48
C THR A 491 11.38 -16.36 4.88
N ALA A 492 10.58 -17.40 5.03
CA ALA A 492 9.92 -17.77 6.27
C ALA A 492 10.82 -18.59 7.19
N LYS A 493 11.97 -18.04 7.55
CA LYS A 493 12.97 -18.65 8.42
C LYS A 493 13.63 -17.61 9.32
N VAL A 494 14.36 -18.09 10.31
CA VAL A 494 15.17 -17.25 11.21
C VAL A 494 16.42 -16.77 10.47
N PHE A 495 16.74 -15.49 10.61
CA PHE A 495 17.90 -14.85 10.02
C PHE A 495 18.88 -14.35 11.07
N GLN A 496 20.18 -14.43 10.77
CA GLN A 496 21.19 -13.65 11.46
C GLN A 496 21.13 -12.21 10.94
N THR A 497 20.83 -11.28 11.82
CA THR A 497 20.64 -9.87 11.45
C THR A 497 21.86 -9.04 11.76
N LEU A 498 22.11 -8.02 10.95
CA LEU A 498 23.23 -7.08 11.12
C LEU A 498 23.19 -6.34 12.46
N ASN A 499 21.99 -6.01 12.92
CA ASN A 499 21.79 -5.26 14.16
C ASN A 499 21.58 -6.15 15.41
N GLY A 500 21.71 -7.48 15.27
CA GLY A 500 21.59 -8.43 16.37
C GLY A 500 20.17 -8.61 16.92
N VAL A 501 19.17 -8.02 16.30
CA VAL A 501 17.76 -8.24 16.63
C VAL A 501 17.36 -9.65 16.21
N LYS A 502 16.79 -10.44 17.11
CA LYS A 502 16.26 -11.76 16.78
C LYS A 502 15.07 -11.58 15.82
N ALA A 503 15.22 -12.06 14.60
CA ALA A 503 14.24 -11.84 13.56
C ALA A 503 13.99 -13.08 12.71
N SER A 504 12.76 -13.21 12.27
CA SER A 504 12.30 -14.26 11.35
C SER A 504 11.42 -13.65 10.27
N GLY A 505 11.55 -14.15 9.07
CA GLY A 505 10.58 -13.88 8.03
C GLY A 505 9.25 -14.60 8.29
N GLY A 506 8.30 -14.37 7.40
CA GLY A 506 6.95 -14.91 7.48
C GLY A 506 6.19 -14.72 6.16
N PRO A 507 4.86 -14.74 6.21
CA PRO A 507 4.03 -14.47 5.05
C PRO A 507 4.40 -13.17 4.38
N LEU A 508 4.41 -13.17 3.03
CA LEU A 508 4.66 -11.96 2.24
C LEU A 508 3.33 -11.35 1.84
N ASP A 509 3.07 -10.16 2.37
CA ASP A 509 1.85 -9.39 2.16
C ASP A 509 2.21 -7.89 2.02
N HIS A 510 1.29 -7.06 1.56
CA HIS A 510 1.41 -5.60 1.42
C HIS A 510 2.51 -5.13 0.44
N GLY A 511 3.57 -4.49 0.95
CA GLY A 511 4.64 -3.90 0.15
C GLY A 511 5.44 -4.93 -0.63
N GLY A 512 5.73 -4.66 -1.89
CA GLY A 512 6.48 -5.55 -2.77
C GLY A 512 8.00 -5.37 -2.70
N ALA A 513 8.70 -6.07 -3.56
CA ALA A 513 10.14 -5.90 -3.70
C ALA A 513 10.51 -4.50 -4.21
N THR A 514 11.60 -3.93 -3.69
CA THR A 514 12.24 -2.72 -4.22
C THR A 514 13.53 -3.12 -4.90
N ILE A 515 13.74 -2.68 -6.14
CA ILE A 515 14.90 -3.06 -6.93
C ILE A 515 15.68 -1.80 -7.32
N VAL A 516 16.90 -1.63 -6.79
CA VAL A 516 17.76 -0.47 -7.05
C VAL A 516 19.22 -0.88 -7.03
N ASN A 517 19.99 -0.42 -8.02
CA ASN A 517 21.45 -0.57 -8.07
C ASN A 517 21.94 -2.01 -7.87
N GLY A 518 21.26 -2.98 -8.46
CA GLY A 518 21.66 -4.39 -8.39
C GLY A 518 21.21 -5.13 -7.13
N ILE A 519 20.42 -4.50 -6.28
CA ILE A 519 19.94 -5.10 -5.03
C ILE A 519 18.41 -5.14 -5.03
N VAL A 520 17.85 -6.27 -4.58
CA VAL A 520 16.43 -6.51 -4.33
C VAL A 520 16.18 -6.48 -2.83
N TYR A 521 15.34 -5.56 -2.35
CA TYR A 521 14.96 -5.45 -0.95
C TYR A 521 13.52 -5.91 -0.75
N ILE A 522 13.27 -6.64 0.32
CA ILE A 522 11.93 -7.12 0.68
C ILE A 522 11.76 -7.18 2.20
N ASN A 523 10.58 -6.80 2.67
CA ASN A 523 10.14 -7.02 4.04
C ASN A 523 9.44 -8.37 4.16
N SER A 524 9.77 -9.11 5.21
CA SER A 524 9.17 -10.41 5.53
C SER A 524 9.16 -10.62 7.05
N GLY A 525 7.97 -10.76 7.65
CA GLY A 525 7.83 -10.83 9.10
C GLY A 525 8.44 -9.60 9.79
N ASN A 526 9.33 -9.79 10.75
CA ASN A 526 10.09 -8.70 11.37
C ASN A 526 11.52 -8.56 10.78
N THR A 527 11.69 -8.86 9.49
CA THR A 527 13.00 -8.84 8.82
C THR A 527 12.94 -8.04 7.51
N LEU A 528 13.94 -7.21 7.28
CA LEU A 528 14.27 -6.65 5.97
C LEU A 528 15.40 -7.47 5.36
N LEU A 529 15.20 -7.98 4.17
CA LEU A 529 16.17 -8.79 3.43
C LEU A 529 16.68 -8.04 2.21
N ALA A 530 17.95 -8.11 1.94
CA ALA A 530 18.59 -7.61 0.73
C ALA A 530 19.23 -8.77 -0.03
N PHE A 531 18.93 -8.85 -1.33
CA PHE A 531 19.49 -9.86 -2.24
C PHE A 531 20.29 -9.17 -3.34
N SER A 532 21.39 -9.78 -3.72
CA SER A 532 22.21 -9.38 -4.87
C SER A 532 22.68 -10.61 -5.62
N VAL A 533 23.23 -10.41 -6.81
CA VAL A 533 23.83 -11.53 -7.58
C VAL A 533 24.96 -12.14 -6.75
N ASP A 534 24.90 -13.46 -6.55
CA ASP A 534 25.80 -14.26 -5.72
C ASP A 534 25.89 -13.80 -4.24
N GLY A 535 24.96 -12.99 -3.73
CA GLY A 535 24.98 -12.47 -2.37
C GLY A 535 26.09 -11.44 -2.09
N LYS A 536 26.67 -10.83 -3.14
CA LYS A 536 27.83 -9.92 -3.04
C LYS A 536 27.47 -8.44 -3.03
#